data_ed91b2ca9561e1def1d8a17768be352b
#
_entry.id   ed91b2ca9561e1def1d8a17768be352b
#
_cell.length_a   1.000
_cell.length_b   1.000
_cell.length_c   1.000
_cell.angle_alpha   90.00
_cell.angle_beta   90.00
_cell.angle_gamma   90.00
#
_symmetry.space_group_name_H-M   'P 1'
#
loop_
_entity.id
_entity.type
_entity.pdbx_description
1 polymer ?
#
loop_
_entity_poly.entity_id
_entity_poly.type
_entity_poly.pdbx_seq_one_letter_code
_entity_poly.pdbx_strand_id
1 'polypeptide(L)'
;MNTIELEKIKQKALNEHIPIIMDDTLEVIAKILTEKKPKRILEIGAAVGYSAMCFSKYLAEDGSIDTIERDEERIEEAKQNFKKVEVENKINLYEGDAV
;
A
#
# COMPACT_ATOMS: atom_id res chain seq x y z
N MET A 1 3.02 12.76 1.58
CA MET A 1 3.59 11.40 1.74
C MET A 1 5.06 11.49 2.09
N ASN A 2 5.48 10.75 3.08
CA ASN A 2 6.89 10.69 3.47
C ASN A 2 7.63 9.65 2.62
N THR A 3 8.28 10.09 1.56
CA THR A 3 8.95 9.21 0.60
C THR A 3 10.23 8.58 1.16
N ILE A 4 10.88 9.22 2.12
CA ILE A 4 12.06 8.67 2.80
C ILE A 4 11.67 7.44 3.60
N GLU A 5 10.59 7.53 4.38
CA GLU A 5 10.09 6.39 5.15
C GLU A 5 9.58 5.28 4.25
N LEU A 6 8.94 5.63 3.12
CA LEU A 6 8.48 4.64 2.15
C LEU A 6 9.66 3.80 1.62
N GLU A 7 10.77 4.45 1.27
CA GLU A 7 11.96 3.75 0.79
C GLU A 7 12.58 2.86 1.86
N LYS A 8 12.59 3.31 3.12
CA LYS A 8 13.08 2.50 4.24
C LYS A 8 12.25 1.23 4.41
N ILE A 9 10.93 1.36 4.30
CA ILE A 9 10.01 0.21 4.40
C ILE A 9 10.27 -0.78 3.26
N LYS A 10 10.47 -0.28 2.04
CA LYS A 10 10.80 -1.11 0.89
C LYS A 10 12.09 -1.90 1.14
N GLN A 11 13.15 -1.24 1.57
CA GLN A 11 14.44 -1.89 1.82
C GLN A 11 14.36 -2.92 2.93
N LYS A 12 13.63 -2.62 4.00
CA LYS A 12 13.43 -3.57 5.09
C LYS A 12 12.70 -4.82 4.59
N ALA A 13 11.64 -4.65 3.80
CA ALA A 13 10.90 -5.78 3.24
C ALA A 13 11.79 -6.64 2.35
N LEU A 14 12.60 -6.02 1.50
CA LEU A 14 13.53 -6.75 0.65
C LEU A 14 14.56 -7.52 1.46
N ASN A 15 15.12 -6.91 2.51
CA ASN A 15 16.10 -7.56 3.38
C ASN A 15 15.50 -8.74 4.16
N GLU A 16 14.22 -8.66 4.51
CA GLU A 16 13.52 -9.72 5.23
C GLU A 16 12.86 -10.75 4.31
N HIS A 17 13.09 -10.63 3.01
CA HIS A 17 12.51 -11.51 1.98
C HIS A 17 10.98 -11.53 2.00
N ILE A 18 10.37 -10.40 2.36
CA ILE A 18 8.91 -10.25 2.30
C ILE A 18 8.53 -9.91 0.86
N PRO A 19 7.62 -10.67 0.24
CA PRO A 19 7.19 -10.37 -1.12
C PRO A 19 6.49 -9.01 -1.19
N ILE A 20 6.99 -8.14 -2.06
CA ILE A 20 6.35 -6.85 -2.36
C ILE A 20 6.26 -6.71 -3.88
N ILE A 21 5.44 -5.76 -4.32
CA ILE A 21 5.30 -5.49 -5.75
C ILE A 21 6.65 -5.12 -6.36
N MET A 22 6.97 -5.70 -7.52
CA MET A 22 8.21 -5.44 -8.22
C MET A 22 8.17 -4.06 -8.89
N ASP A 23 9.33 -3.44 -9.04
CA ASP A 23 9.42 -2.08 -9.58
C ASP A 23 8.85 -1.95 -10.98
N ASP A 24 9.10 -2.92 -11.86
CA ASP A 24 8.57 -2.90 -13.22
C ASP A 24 7.05 -3.05 -13.26
N THR A 25 6.49 -3.91 -12.41
CA THR A 25 5.04 -4.06 -12.27
C THR A 25 4.42 -2.77 -11.73
N LEU A 26 5.06 -2.18 -10.72
CA LEU A 26 4.60 -0.93 -10.14
C LEU A 26 4.58 0.19 -11.19
N GLU A 27 5.60 0.25 -12.05
CA GLU A 27 5.66 1.24 -13.11
C GLU A 27 4.49 1.14 -14.09
N VAL A 28 4.14 -0.08 -14.50
CA VAL A 28 3.00 -0.32 -15.40
C VAL A 28 1.68 0.10 -14.73
N ILE A 29 1.49 -0.32 -13.47
CA ILE A 29 0.27 0.04 -12.74
C ILE A 29 0.19 1.55 -12.52
N ALA A 30 1.32 2.19 -12.20
CA ALA A 30 1.36 3.63 -12.00
C ALA A 30 0.90 4.41 -13.24
N LYS A 31 1.25 3.95 -14.43
CA LYS A 31 0.77 4.55 -15.68
C LYS A 31 -0.75 4.46 -15.80
N ILE A 32 -1.30 3.30 -15.50
CA ILE A 32 -2.76 3.08 -15.54
C ILE A 32 -3.45 3.99 -14.54
N LEU A 33 -2.96 4.03 -13.30
CA LEU A 33 -3.54 4.85 -12.25
C LEU A 33 -3.44 6.35 -12.55
N THR A 34 -2.35 6.79 -13.16
CA THR A 34 -2.17 8.18 -13.56
C THR A 34 -3.24 8.60 -14.58
N GLU A 35 -3.56 7.71 -15.52
CA GLU A 35 -4.59 7.97 -16.52
C GLU A 35 -6.01 7.93 -15.94
N LYS A 36 -6.28 6.93 -15.09
CA LYS A 36 -7.62 6.67 -14.55
C LYS A 36 -7.98 7.56 -13.37
N LYS A 37 -7.01 7.94 -12.56
CA LYS A 37 -7.19 8.69 -11.31
C LYS A 37 -8.36 8.14 -10.49
N PRO A 38 -8.27 6.87 -10.04
CA PRO A 38 -9.40 6.23 -9.39
C PRO A 38 -9.74 6.88 -8.06
N LYS A 39 -11.02 6.84 -7.70
CA LYS A 39 -11.48 7.24 -6.36
C LYS A 39 -11.41 6.10 -5.37
N ARG A 40 -11.51 4.87 -5.85
CA ARG A 40 -11.52 3.68 -4.98
C ARG A 40 -10.64 2.60 -5.58
N ILE A 41 -9.78 2.03 -4.74
CA ILE A 41 -8.97 0.86 -5.08
C ILE A 41 -9.25 -0.20 -4.01
N LEU A 42 -9.46 -1.43 -4.46
CA LEU A 42 -9.55 -2.58 -3.56
C LEU A 42 -8.30 -3.44 -3.74
N GLU A 43 -7.60 -3.71 -2.64
CA GLU A 43 -6.43 -4.56 -2.63
C GLU A 43 -6.67 -5.75 -1.71
N ILE A 44 -6.30 -6.95 -2.16
CA ILE A 44 -6.37 -8.17 -1.36
C ILE A 44 -4.95 -8.59 -1.00
N GLY A 45 -4.67 -8.70 0.31
CA GLY A 45 -3.34 -9.01 0.81
C GLY A 45 -2.47 -7.78 0.97
N ALA A 46 -2.63 -7.07 2.09
CA ALA A 46 -1.88 -5.85 2.36
C ALA A 46 -0.40 -6.10 2.61
N ALA A 47 -0.06 -7.26 3.19
CA ALA A 47 1.29 -7.55 3.69
C ALA A 47 1.79 -6.40 4.57
N VAL A 48 2.94 -5.81 4.25
CA VAL A 48 3.47 -4.66 5.02
C VAL A 48 2.87 -3.32 4.58
N GLY A 49 1.96 -3.33 3.60
CA GLY A 49 1.28 -2.13 3.13
C GLY A 49 2.01 -1.36 2.03
N TYR A 50 3.10 -1.89 1.51
CA TYR A 50 3.94 -1.16 0.55
C TYR A 50 3.19 -0.79 -0.73
N SER A 51 2.50 -1.75 -1.38
CA SER A 51 1.79 -1.47 -2.63
C SER A 51 0.66 -0.46 -2.44
N ALA A 52 -0.11 -0.58 -1.36
CA ALA A 52 -1.16 0.39 -1.06
C ALA A 52 -0.58 1.80 -0.88
N MET A 53 0.54 1.92 -0.17
CA MET A 53 1.21 3.21 -0.01
C MET A 53 1.68 3.77 -1.35
N CYS A 54 2.24 2.93 -2.22
CA CYS A 54 2.65 3.36 -3.56
C CYS A 54 1.46 3.84 -4.39
N PHE A 55 0.34 3.13 -4.33
CA PHE A 55 -0.84 3.47 -5.11
C PHE A 55 -1.54 4.73 -4.60
N SER A 56 -1.40 5.05 -3.31
CA SER A 56 -2.13 6.16 -2.70
C SER A 56 -1.86 7.51 -3.35
N LYS A 57 -0.68 7.70 -3.92
CA LYS A 57 -0.33 8.96 -4.57
C LYS A 57 -1.00 9.17 -5.93
N TYR A 58 -1.60 8.12 -6.49
CA TYR A 58 -2.26 8.19 -7.80
C TYR A 58 -3.79 8.28 -7.70
N LEU A 59 -4.32 8.34 -6.49
CA LEU A 59 -5.76 8.47 -6.27
C LEU A 59 -6.27 9.84 -6.70
N ALA A 60 -7.56 9.91 -7.04
CA ALA A 60 -8.24 11.19 -7.12
C ALA A 60 -8.17 11.89 -5.76
N GLU A 61 -8.39 13.20 -5.73
CA GLU A 61 -8.21 14.02 -4.52
C GLU A 61 -8.96 13.48 -3.30
N ASP A 62 -10.17 12.99 -3.50
CA ASP A 62 -11.00 12.44 -2.44
C ASP A 62 -10.99 10.90 -2.42
N GLY A 63 -9.99 10.30 -3.05
CA GLY A 63 -9.93 8.86 -3.20
C GLY A 63 -9.42 8.13 -1.97
N SER A 64 -9.68 6.82 -1.94
CA SER A 64 -9.23 5.94 -0.86
C SER A 64 -8.93 4.54 -1.38
N ILE A 65 -8.14 3.81 -0.61
CA ILE A 65 -7.81 2.40 -0.85
C ILE A 65 -8.38 1.58 0.29
N ASP A 66 -9.10 0.51 -0.05
CA ASP A 66 -9.51 -0.51 0.90
C ASP A 66 -8.60 -1.71 0.70
N THR A 67 -7.88 -2.12 1.73
CA THR A 67 -7.00 -3.27 1.67
C THR A 67 -7.36 -4.28 2.76
N ILE A 68 -7.25 -5.57 2.45
CA ILE A 68 -7.67 -6.66 3.33
C ILE A 68 -6.47 -7.51 3.65
N GLU A 69 -6.27 -7.83 4.93
CA GLU A 69 -5.19 -8.69 5.39
C GLU A 69 -5.70 -9.59 6.51
N ARG A 70 -5.25 -10.84 6.54
CA ARG A 70 -5.66 -11.81 7.56
C ARG A 70 -4.60 -12.05 8.63
N ASP A 71 -3.34 -11.75 8.35
CA ASP A 71 -2.23 -11.99 9.27
C ASP A 71 -2.09 -10.83 10.27
N GLU A 72 -2.30 -11.11 11.56
CA GLU A 72 -2.28 -10.09 12.61
C GLU A 72 -0.96 -9.32 12.66
N GLU A 73 0.17 -9.99 12.50
CA GLU A 73 1.48 -9.32 12.50
C GLU A 73 1.61 -8.35 11.33
N ARG A 74 1.14 -8.76 10.15
CA ARG A 74 1.17 -7.91 8.95
C ARG A 74 0.22 -6.74 9.08
N ILE A 75 -0.96 -6.94 9.67
CA ILE A 75 -1.92 -5.87 9.91
C ILE A 75 -1.31 -4.79 10.78
N GLU A 76 -0.70 -5.17 11.91
CA GLU A 76 -0.09 -4.21 12.82
C GLU A 76 1.07 -3.46 12.16
N GLU A 77 1.93 -4.17 11.45
CA GLU A 77 3.05 -3.57 10.73
C GLU A 77 2.56 -2.59 9.64
N ALA A 78 1.56 -2.99 8.87
CA ALA A 78 0.99 -2.13 7.83
C ALA A 78 0.40 -0.85 8.42
N LYS A 79 -0.34 -0.96 9.52
CA LYS A 79 -0.91 0.22 10.20
C LYS A 79 0.17 1.20 10.64
N GLN A 80 1.25 0.69 11.22
CA GLN A 80 2.38 1.52 11.63
C GLN A 80 3.05 2.18 10.42
N ASN A 81 3.23 1.42 9.35
CA ASN A 81 3.83 1.92 8.13
C ASN A 81 3.00 3.04 7.50
N PHE A 82 1.67 2.91 7.48
CA PHE A 82 0.79 3.95 6.96
C PHE A 82 0.95 5.27 7.71
N LYS A 83 1.13 5.20 9.02
CA LYS A 83 1.37 6.38 9.84
C LYS A 83 2.73 7.00 9.55
N LYS A 84 3.79 6.18 9.45
CA LYS A 84 5.15 6.64 9.15
C LYS A 84 5.22 7.35 7.81
N VAL A 85 4.50 6.83 6.81
CA VAL A 85 4.49 7.40 5.46
C VAL A 85 3.47 8.53 5.33
N GLU A 86 2.63 8.73 6.35
CA GLU A 86 1.64 9.82 6.40
C GLU A 86 0.53 9.65 5.35
N VAL A 87 0.04 8.41 5.20
CA VAL A 87 -1.06 8.11 4.28
C VAL A 87 -2.23 7.38 4.95
N GLU A 88 -2.24 7.33 6.28
CA GLU A 88 -3.25 6.59 7.05
C GLU A 88 -4.68 7.07 6.82
N ASN A 89 -4.85 8.31 6.40
CA ASN A 89 -6.18 8.85 6.10
C ASN A 89 -6.69 8.48 4.69
N LYS A 90 -5.85 7.86 3.87
CA LYS A 90 -6.22 7.44 2.51
C LYS A 90 -6.42 5.95 2.39
N ILE A 91 -6.01 5.18 3.39
CA ILE A 91 -6.00 3.72 3.34
C ILE A 91 -6.82 3.16 4.50
N ASN A 92 -7.81 2.33 4.16
CA ASN A 92 -8.62 1.61 5.14
C ASN A 92 -8.15 0.15 5.14
N LEU A 93 -7.69 -0.31 6.28
CA LEU A 93 -7.21 -1.68 6.43
C LEU A 93 -8.25 -2.51 7.17
N TYR A 94 -8.71 -3.57 6.52
CA TYR A 94 -9.70 -4.48 7.06
C TYR A 94 -9.03 -5.80 7.42
N GLU A 95 -9.28 -6.28 8.63
CA GLU A 95 -8.83 -7.58 9.09
C GLU A 95 -9.82 -8.64 8.61
N GLY A 96 -9.33 -9.64 7.90
CA GLY A 96 -10.17 -10.71 7.43
C GLY A 96 -9.57 -11.48 6.28
N ASP A 97 -10.35 -12.47 5.83
CA ASP A 97 -10.03 -13.28 4.67
C ASP A 97 -10.97 -12.88 3.54
N ALA A 98 -10.39 -12.70 2.34
CA ALA A 98 -11.16 -12.29 1.17
C ALA A 98 -11.91 -13.44 0.49
N VAL A 99 -11.75 -14.65 0.97
CA VAL A 99 -12.37 -15.85 0.40
C VAL A 99 -13.78 -16.05 0.93
#